data_89ffc800ecac85dd735a22f7e94f219a
#
_entry.id   89ffc800ecac85dd735a22f7e94f219a
#
_cell.length_a   1.000
_cell.length_b   1.000
_cell.length_c   1.000
_cell.angle_alpha   90.00
_cell.angle_beta   90.00
_cell.angle_gamma   90.00
#
_symmetry.space_group_name_H-M   'P 1'
#
loop_
_entity.id
_entity.type
_entity.pdbx_description
1 polymer ?
#
loop_
_entity_poly.entity_id
_entity_poly.type
_entity_poly.pdbx_seq_one_letter_code
_entity_poly.pdbx_strand_id
1 'polypeptide(L)'
;MLVRVEVALTCGTDLKVWKQGSHPRMIHPPALFGHELAGVVETKGSAVNGGVHTGMRVVPSNSAPCNICMYCRKGQPNLCEDLLFNNGAYAEFIRIPGRIVQQNMLEIPDNVPFVDAAMVEPLACVLRGAHEIDAREGDTVVVIGCGSIGLKFIRILSSRNVRVIALGKRKSRIAAAERLGAVAAFDVAEIDNPVNLVRQLTEGGRGADAVIEAVGSAKTWQWALQMVRKGGRVNLFGGCPSGTQVNFDPAALHYSEITIKSTFHHSPRFIREALDTIVRGEIRASDFITGEVPLTELPHVFEHMKQRNGELKTAVIP
;
A
#
# COMPACT_ATOMS: atom_id res chain seq x y z
N MET A 1 -17.09 -16.75 -9.51
CA MET A 1 -17.11 -15.93 -10.71
C MET A 1 -15.75 -16.03 -11.39
N LEU A 2 -15.70 -16.02 -12.71
CA LEU A 2 -14.48 -15.94 -13.50
C LEU A 2 -14.34 -14.52 -14.05
N VAL A 3 -13.17 -13.95 -13.91
CA VAL A 3 -12.82 -12.62 -14.42
C VAL A 3 -11.67 -12.78 -15.40
N ARG A 4 -11.82 -12.22 -16.61
CA ARG A 4 -10.73 -12.05 -17.54
C ARG A 4 -9.91 -10.84 -17.08
N VAL A 5 -8.63 -11.06 -16.83
CA VAL A 5 -7.73 -10.01 -16.34
C VAL A 5 -7.34 -9.11 -17.51
N GLU A 6 -7.58 -7.81 -17.37
CA GLU A 6 -7.13 -6.81 -18.35
C GLU A 6 -5.76 -6.24 -17.98
N VAL A 7 -5.48 -6.17 -16.68
CA VAL A 7 -4.20 -5.73 -16.14
C VAL A 7 -4.01 -6.24 -14.73
N ALA A 8 -2.80 -6.66 -14.42
CA ALA A 8 -2.33 -6.90 -13.06
C ALA A 8 -1.13 -6.01 -12.75
N LEU A 9 -0.89 -5.71 -11.46
CA LEU A 9 0.22 -4.87 -11.06
C LEU A 9 1.20 -5.63 -10.17
N THR A 10 2.50 -5.36 -10.36
CA THR A 10 3.54 -5.97 -9.52
C THR A 10 3.51 -5.39 -8.10
N CYS A 11 3.74 -6.23 -7.09
CA CYS A 11 3.79 -5.84 -5.69
C CYS A 11 5.09 -6.28 -5.01
N GLY A 12 5.57 -5.44 -4.08
CA GLY A 12 6.71 -5.79 -3.23
C GLY A 12 6.48 -7.03 -2.36
N THR A 13 5.23 -7.36 -2.06
CA THR A 13 4.86 -8.59 -1.34
C THR A 13 5.15 -9.83 -2.18
N ASP A 14 4.79 -9.81 -3.47
CA ASP A 14 5.08 -10.93 -4.39
C ASP A 14 6.58 -11.13 -4.53
N LEU A 15 7.35 -10.04 -4.66
CA LEU A 15 8.81 -10.12 -4.67
C LEU A 15 9.39 -10.69 -3.37
N LYS A 16 8.83 -10.34 -2.21
CA LYS A 16 9.27 -10.92 -0.93
C LYS A 16 9.05 -12.43 -0.92
N VAL A 17 7.88 -12.89 -1.34
CA VAL A 17 7.57 -14.33 -1.43
C VAL A 17 8.45 -15.04 -2.45
N TRP A 18 8.65 -14.44 -3.61
CA TRP A 18 9.59 -14.96 -4.63
C TRP A 18 11.00 -15.20 -4.07
N LYS A 19 11.48 -14.29 -3.19
CA LYS A 19 12.81 -14.41 -2.56
C LYS A 19 12.87 -15.33 -1.35
N GLN A 20 11.81 -15.35 -0.54
CA GLN A 20 11.82 -15.98 0.78
C GLN A 20 11.02 -17.29 0.84
N GLY A 21 10.29 -17.61 -0.23
CA GLY A 21 9.50 -18.83 -0.35
C GLY A 21 8.12 -18.77 0.30
N SER A 22 7.78 -17.77 1.14
CA SER A 22 6.46 -17.68 1.76
C SER A 22 6.15 -16.29 2.31
N HIS A 23 4.86 -16.03 2.58
CA HIS A 23 4.38 -14.87 3.35
C HIS A 23 3.65 -15.36 4.60
N PRO A 24 3.82 -14.74 5.78
CA PRO A 24 3.25 -15.24 7.04
C PRO A 24 1.74 -15.46 7.04
N ARG A 25 0.98 -14.78 6.17
CA ARG A 25 -0.50 -14.83 6.16
C ARG A 25 -1.15 -14.99 4.78
N MET A 26 -0.51 -14.56 3.70
CA MET A 26 -1.21 -14.38 2.41
C MET A 26 -0.85 -15.45 1.38
N ILE A 27 0.40 -15.90 1.31
CA ILE A 27 0.90 -16.73 0.23
C ILE A 27 1.77 -17.84 0.83
N HIS A 28 1.32 -19.09 0.69
CA HIS A 28 2.04 -20.30 1.10
C HIS A 28 2.23 -21.20 -0.11
N PRO A 29 3.41 -21.26 -0.72
CA PRO A 29 3.65 -22.11 -1.88
C PRO A 29 3.43 -23.62 -1.61
N PRO A 30 2.93 -24.39 -2.59
CA PRO A 30 2.60 -23.96 -3.96
C PRO A 30 1.36 -23.06 -3.99
N ALA A 31 1.49 -21.84 -4.56
CA ALA A 31 0.44 -20.85 -4.58
C ALA A 31 0.45 -20.01 -5.86
N LEU A 32 -0.70 -19.50 -6.25
CA LEU A 32 -0.83 -18.50 -7.31
C LEU A 32 -0.30 -17.15 -6.82
N PHE A 33 0.26 -16.36 -7.74
CA PHE A 33 0.83 -15.04 -7.49
C PHE A 33 -0.02 -13.92 -8.08
N GLY A 34 0.20 -12.70 -7.58
CA GLY A 34 -0.50 -11.50 -8.00
C GLY A 34 -1.82 -11.30 -7.25
N HIS A 35 -2.06 -10.08 -6.82
CA HIS A 35 -3.24 -9.74 -6.01
C HIS A 35 -3.77 -8.33 -6.27
N GLU A 36 -3.18 -7.58 -7.17
CA GLU A 36 -3.62 -6.27 -7.62
C GLU A 36 -4.05 -6.39 -9.08
N LEU A 37 -5.34 -6.26 -9.40
CA LEU A 37 -5.86 -6.48 -10.75
C LEU A 37 -7.13 -5.68 -11.02
N ALA A 38 -7.42 -5.51 -12.30
CA ALA A 38 -8.71 -5.10 -12.82
C ALA A 38 -9.04 -5.92 -14.09
N GLY A 39 -10.32 -6.12 -14.37
CA GLY A 39 -10.70 -6.94 -15.50
C GLY A 39 -12.20 -6.91 -15.81
N VAL A 40 -12.64 -7.88 -16.59
CA VAL A 40 -14.02 -8.01 -17.07
C VAL A 40 -14.61 -9.34 -16.62
N VAL A 41 -15.84 -9.31 -16.17
CA VAL A 41 -16.58 -10.56 -15.81
C VAL A 41 -16.78 -11.39 -17.06
N GLU A 42 -16.15 -12.56 -17.10
CA GLU A 42 -16.28 -13.52 -18.19
C GLU A 42 -17.49 -14.44 -17.99
N THR A 43 -17.63 -14.97 -16.76
CA THR A 43 -18.79 -15.80 -16.41
C THR A 43 -19.05 -15.78 -14.90
N LYS A 44 -20.29 -15.98 -14.52
CA LYS A 44 -20.72 -16.05 -13.12
C LYS A 44 -21.40 -17.37 -12.80
N GLY A 45 -21.20 -17.87 -11.59
CA GLY A 45 -21.97 -19.00 -11.07
C GLY A 45 -23.40 -18.60 -10.73
N SER A 46 -24.29 -19.56 -10.70
CA SER A 46 -25.74 -19.35 -10.45
C SER A 46 -26.07 -18.68 -9.12
N ALA A 47 -25.20 -18.83 -8.12
CA ALA A 47 -25.36 -18.21 -6.80
C ALA A 47 -24.90 -16.74 -6.72
N VAL A 48 -24.33 -16.18 -7.79
CA VAL A 48 -23.91 -14.76 -7.84
C VAL A 48 -25.11 -13.90 -8.25
N ASN A 49 -25.68 -13.19 -7.27
CA ASN A 49 -26.78 -12.26 -7.42
C ASN A 49 -26.29 -10.79 -7.37
N GLY A 50 -27.19 -9.81 -7.47
CA GLY A 50 -26.87 -8.41 -7.17
C GLY A 50 -26.36 -7.58 -8.35
N GLY A 51 -26.93 -7.80 -9.56
CA GLY A 51 -26.63 -6.92 -10.71
C GLY A 51 -25.36 -7.29 -11.49
N VAL A 52 -24.53 -8.22 -10.99
CA VAL A 52 -23.33 -8.67 -11.70
C VAL A 52 -23.72 -9.40 -12.99
N HIS A 53 -23.11 -8.99 -14.12
CA HIS A 53 -23.35 -9.59 -15.43
C HIS A 53 -22.03 -9.79 -16.20
N THR A 54 -22.07 -10.68 -17.18
CA THR A 54 -20.96 -10.88 -18.13
C THR A 54 -20.69 -9.57 -18.90
N GLY A 55 -19.43 -9.23 -19.07
CA GLY A 55 -19.00 -7.97 -19.68
C GLY A 55 -18.83 -6.80 -18.69
N MET A 56 -19.26 -6.94 -17.44
CA MET A 56 -19.10 -5.92 -16.40
C MET A 56 -17.62 -5.69 -16.10
N ARG A 57 -17.19 -4.44 -16.09
CA ARG A 57 -15.84 -4.02 -15.72
C ARG A 57 -15.69 -4.03 -14.20
N VAL A 58 -14.72 -4.76 -13.65
CA VAL A 58 -14.63 -4.98 -12.21
C VAL A 58 -13.19 -4.88 -11.67
N VAL A 59 -13.10 -4.39 -10.44
CA VAL A 59 -11.90 -4.50 -9.61
C VAL A 59 -12.24 -5.32 -8.36
N PRO A 60 -11.84 -6.60 -8.31
CA PRO A 60 -11.94 -7.40 -7.10
C PRO A 60 -10.77 -7.11 -6.18
N SER A 61 -11.05 -6.99 -4.89
CA SER A 61 -9.99 -7.00 -3.88
C SER A 61 -9.42 -8.41 -3.68
N ASN A 62 -8.23 -8.48 -3.11
CA ASN A 62 -7.55 -9.75 -2.80
C ASN A 62 -8.02 -10.43 -1.52
N SER A 63 -9.00 -9.88 -0.80
CA SER A 63 -9.51 -10.51 0.43
C SER A 63 -10.94 -10.13 0.80
N ALA A 64 -11.57 -10.96 1.64
CA ALA A 64 -12.84 -10.63 2.28
C ALA A 64 -12.92 -11.21 3.70
N PRO A 65 -13.40 -10.43 4.70
CA PRO A 65 -13.60 -10.89 6.07
C PRO A 65 -14.81 -11.82 6.19
N CYS A 66 -14.90 -12.56 7.30
CA CYS A 66 -16.08 -13.39 7.59
C CYS A 66 -17.28 -12.60 8.14
N ASN A 67 -17.08 -11.39 8.64
CA ASN A 67 -18.05 -10.49 9.27
C ASN A 67 -18.71 -10.98 10.58
N ILE A 68 -18.36 -12.16 11.09
CA ILE A 68 -18.99 -12.77 12.28
C ILE A 68 -18.03 -13.01 13.45
N CYS A 69 -16.71 -13.04 13.24
CA CYS A 69 -15.74 -13.26 14.30
C CYS A 69 -15.62 -12.03 15.24
N MET A 70 -14.93 -12.19 16.35
CA MET A 70 -14.73 -11.15 17.35
C MET A 70 -14.12 -9.87 16.75
N TYR A 71 -13.10 -10.00 15.92
CA TYR A 71 -12.46 -8.85 15.28
C TYR A 71 -13.39 -8.12 14.32
N CYS A 72 -14.15 -8.84 13.50
CA CYS A 72 -15.14 -8.24 12.61
C CYS A 72 -16.19 -7.45 13.39
N ARG A 73 -16.74 -8.02 14.46
CA ARG A 73 -17.72 -7.35 15.34
C ARG A 73 -17.16 -6.11 16.05
N LYS A 74 -15.83 -6.07 16.28
CA LYS A 74 -15.14 -4.89 16.83
C LYS A 74 -14.71 -3.87 15.78
N GLY A 75 -15.14 -4.00 14.53
CA GLY A 75 -14.77 -3.06 13.46
C GLY A 75 -13.34 -3.22 12.95
N GLN A 76 -12.71 -4.37 13.18
CA GLN A 76 -11.34 -4.71 12.78
C GLN A 76 -11.31 -5.85 11.74
N PRO A 77 -12.01 -5.74 10.59
CA PRO A 77 -12.14 -6.84 9.63
C PRO A 77 -10.81 -7.27 8.99
N ASN A 78 -9.81 -6.41 8.99
CA ASN A 78 -8.44 -6.72 8.55
C ASN A 78 -7.72 -7.74 9.46
N LEU A 79 -8.17 -7.90 10.70
CA LEU A 79 -7.69 -8.88 11.67
C LEU A 79 -8.60 -10.12 11.77
N CYS A 80 -9.53 -10.27 10.84
CA CYS A 80 -10.47 -11.38 10.79
C CYS A 80 -9.77 -12.73 10.99
N GLU A 81 -10.35 -13.59 11.84
CA GLU A 81 -9.85 -14.94 12.11
C GLU A 81 -9.94 -15.85 10.89
N ASP A 82 -10.96 -15.63 10.04
CA ASP A 82 -11.17 -16.30 8.76
C ASP A 82 -11.11 -15.26 7.61
N LEU A 83 -9.99 -14.56 7.50
CA LEU A 83 -9.76 -13.64 6.38
C LEU A 83 -9.44 -14.44 5.13
N LEU A 84 -10.39 -14.46 4.20
CA LEU A 84 -10.22 -15.16 2.91
C LEU A 84 -9.30 -14.34 2.01
N PHE A 85 -8.17 -14.91 1.61
CA PHE A 85 -7.28 -14.32 0.59
C PHE A 85 -7.51 -14.97 -0.78
N ASN A 86 -7.32 -14.19 -1.84
CA ASN A 86 -7.36 -14.62 -3.22
C ASN A 86 -6.18 -14.03 -4.00
N ASN A 87 -5.33 -14.90 -4.52
CA ASN A 87 -4.20 -14.57 -5.37
C ASN A 87 -4.37 -15.23 -6.74
N GLY A 88 -3.58 -14.84 -7.74
CA GLY A 88 -3.63 -15.39 -9.09
C GLY A 88 -3.93 -14.35 -10.16
N ALA A 89 -3.60 -13.08 -9.89
CA ALA A 89 -3.79 -11.98 -10.84
C ALA A 89 -2.87 -12.08 -12.07
N TYR A 90 -1.73 -12.75 -11.96
CA TYR A 90 -0.83 -12.96 -13.11
C TYR A 90 -1.29 -14.16 -13.93
N ALA A 91 -2.43 -14.02 -14.57
CA ALA A 91 -3.06 -15.01 -15.43
C ALA A 91 -4.07 -14.32 -16.36
N GLU A 92 -4.42 -14.95 -17.48
CA GLU A 92 -5.47 -14.45 -18.37
C GLU A 92 -6.85 -14.44 -17.68
N PHE A 93 -7.08 -15.38 -16.78
CA PHE A 93 -8.35 -15.51 -16.04
C PHE A 93 -8.09 -15.81 -14.56
N ILE A 94 -8.89 -15.21 -13.71
CA ILE A 94 -8.87 -15.47 -12.27
C ILE A 94 -10.27 -15.84 -11.75
N ARG A 95 -10.33 -16.84 -10.89
CA ARG A 95 -11.56 -17.17 -10.16
C ARG A 95 -11.68 -16.28 -8.92
N ILE A 96 -12.76 -15.50 -8.83
CA ILE A 96 -13.07 -14.68 -7.67
C ILE A 96 -14.08 -15.44 -6.77
N PRO A 97 -13.72 -15.75 -5.51
CA PRO A 97 -14.62 -16.39 -4.55
C PRO A 97 -15.87 -15.56 -4.26
N GLY A 98 -17.00 -16.22 -4.00
CA GLY A 98 -18.29 -15.57 -3.76
C GLY A 98 -18.26 -14.54 -2.63
N ARG A 99 -17.51 -14.79 -1.56
CA ARG A 99 -17.35 -13.84 -0.44
C ARG A 99 -16.70 -12.53 -0.90
N ILE A 100 -15.70 -12.58 -1.77
CA ILE A 100 -15.07 -11.38 -2.33
C ILE A 100 -16.02 -10.66 -3.28
N VAL A 101 -16.71 -11.41 -4.15
CA VAL A 101 -17.74 -10.84 -5.05
C VAL A 101 -18.77 -10.03 -4.27
N GLN A 102 -19.26 -10.55 -3.16
CA GLN A 102 -20.30 -9.92 -2.36
C GLN A 102 -19.82 -8.71 -1.54
N GLN A 103 -18.57 -8.68 -1.12
CA GLN A 103 -18.08 -7.71 -0.13
C GLN A 103 -17.08 -6.70 -0.68
N ASN A 104 -16.22 -7.13 -1.60
CA ASN A 104 -15.02 -6.41 -2.01
C ASN A 104 -14.73 -6.47 -3.52
N MET A 105 -15.73 -6.69 -4.34
CA MET A 105 -15.66 -6.47 -5.78
C MET A 105 -16.48 -5.25 -6.13
N LEU A 106 -15.88 -4.33 -6.87
CA LEU A 106 -16.50 -3.08 -7.27
C LEU A 106 -16.60 -3.01 -8.79
N GLU A 107 -17.67 -2.41 -9.29
CA GLU A 107 -17.80 -2.03 -10.68
C GLU A 107 -16.92 -0.84 -10.99
N ILE A 108 -16.20 -0.89 -12.11
CA ILE A 108 -15.33 0.19 -12.58
C ILE A 108 -16.14 1.07 -13.53
N PRO A 109 -16.31 2.38 -13.25
CA PRO A 109 -16.94 3.33 -14.17
C PRO A 109 -16.23 3.34 -15.55
N ASP A 110 -17.00 3.58 -16.62
CA ASP A 110 -16.48 3.53 -18.00
C ASP A 110 -15.32 4.48 -18.26
N ASN A 111 -15.30 5.62 -17.60
CA ASN A 111 -14.26 6.64 -17.72
C ASN A 111 -12.99 6.35 -16.93
N VAL A 112 -12.93 5.26 -16.14
CA VAL A 112 -11.75 4.88 -15.35
C VAL A 112 -10.96 3.80 -16.10
N PRO A 113 -9.69 4.02 -16.45
CA PRO A 113 -8.83 3.00 -17.04
C PRO A 113 -8.65 1.79 -16.11
N PHE A 114 -8.53 0.59 -16.66
CA PHE A 114 -8.27 -0.63 -15.88
C PHE A 114 -6.98 -0.52 -15.05
N VAL A 115 -5.95 0.09 -15.61
CA VAL A 115 -4.66 0.27 -14.94
C VAL A 115 -4.77 1.18 -13.70
N ASP A 116 -5.64 2.19 -13.73
CA ASP A 116 -5.94 3.01 -12.56
C ASP A 116 -6.73 2.20 -11.51
N ALA A 117 -7.77 1.49 -11.95
CA ALA A 117 -8.59 0.66 -11.07
C ALA A 117 -7.78 -0.47 -10.40
N ALA A 118 -6.80 -1.05 -11.06
CA ALA A 118 -5.93 -2.08 -10.47
C ALA A 118 -5.13 -1.58 -9.26
N MET A 119 -5.00 -0.25 -9.06
CA MET A 119 -4.37 0.33 -7.88
C MET A 119 -5.29 0.39 -6.65
N VAL A 120 -6.55 -0.01 -6.74
CA VAL A 120 -7.52 0.05 -5.62
C VAL A 120 -7.00 -0.70 -4.40
N GLU A 121 -6.45 -1.90 -4.55
CA GLU A 121 -5.96 -2.69 -3.41
C GLU A 121 -4.84 -1.97 -2.64
N PRO A 122 -3.70 -1.61 -3.26
CA PRO A 122 -2.62 -0.94 -2.53
C PRO A 122 -3.01 0.46 -2.05
N LEU A 123 -3.89 1.17 -2.77
CA LEU A 123 -4.39 2.47 -2.33
C LEU A 123 -5.28 2.34 -1.09
N ALA A 124 -6.12 1.32 -1.01
CA ALA A 124 -6.94 1.04 0.17
C ALA A 124 -6.09 0.80 1.43
N CYS A 125 -4.95 0.13 1.30
CA CYS A 125 -3.98 -0.02 2.38
C CYS A 125 -3.40 1.34 2.81
N VAL A 126 -3.04 2.19 1.85
CA VAL A 126 -2.51 3.55 2.10
C VAL A 126 -3.55 4.44 2.77
N LEU A 127 -4.79 4.48 2.26
CA LEU A 127 -5.88 5.27 2.84
C LEU A 127 -6.16 4.86 4.28
N ARG A 128 -6.14 3.57 4.56
CA ARG A 128 -6.25 3.08 5.93
C ARG A 128 -5.07 3.54 6.79
N GLY A 129 -3.84 3.42 6.32
CA GLY A 129 -2.67 3.91 7.04
C GLY A 129 -2.70 5.41 7.30
N ALA A 130 -3.18 6.20 6.35
CA ALA A 130 -3.38 7.64 6.48
C ALA A 130 -4.51 7.99 7.48
N HIS A 131 -5.59 7.20 7.52
CA HIS A 131 -6.63 7.34 8.52
C HIS A 131 -6.12 7.03 9.93
N GLU A 132 -5.31 5.97 10.09
CA GLU A 132 -4.77 5.55 11.39
C GLU A 132 -3.74 6.54 11.96
N ILE A 133 -3.07 7.32 11.13
CA ILE A 133 -2.13 8.35 11.57
C ILE A 133 -2.85 9.65 11.95
N ASP A 134 -4.09 9.84 11.48
CA ASP A 134 -4.95 10.99 11.79
C ASP A 134 -4.23 12.34 11.67
N ALA A 135 -3.46 12.52 10.60
CA ALA A 135 -2.79 13.79 10.33
C ALA A 135 -3.81 14.86 9.93
N ARG A 136 -3.64 16.06 10.48
CA ARG A 136 -4.53 17.20 10.27
C ARG A 136 -3.89 18.19 9.32
N GLU A 137 -4.69 19.07 8.76
CA GLU A 137 -4.23 20.20 7.99
C GLU A 137 -3.17 21.02 8.77
N GLY A 138 -2.05 21.29 8.14
CA GLY A 138 -0.91 22.00 8.74
C GLY A 138 0.07 21.12 9.52
N ASP A 139 -0.28 19.87 9.86
CA ASP A 139 0.66 18.94 10.47
C ASP A 139 1.85 18.68 9.54
N THR A 140 3.04 18.49 10.13
CA THR A 140 4.21 18.00 9.40
C THR A 140 4.30 16.47 9.55
N VAL A 141 4.26 15.77 8.43
CA VAL A 141 4.38 14.30 8.39
C VAL A 141 5.64 13.90 7.62
N VAL A 142 6.44 13.02 8.23
CA VAL A 142 7.56 12.40 7.54
C VAL A 142 7.12 11.07 6.94
N VAL A 143 7.42 10.85 5.66
CA VAL A 143 7.26 9.55 4.99
C VAL A 143 8.63 8.95 4.72
N ILE A 144 8.95 7.84 5.39
CA ILE A 144 10.20 7.11 5.18
C ILE A 144 9.96 5.99 4.17
N GLY A 145 10.56 6.14 2.98
CA GLY A 145 10.45 5.21 1.87
C GLY A 145 9.65 5.76 0.68
N CYS A 146 10.33 6.18 -0.37
CA CYS A 146 9.73 6.65 -1.64
C CYS A 146 9.52 5.50 -2.64
N GLY A 147 8.99 4.37 -2.18
CA GLY A 147 8.44 3.31 -3.03
C GLY A 147 6.99 3.61 -3.44
N SER A 148 6.36 2.71 -4.22
CA SER A 148 4.97 2.89 -4.68
C SER A 148 3.98 3.19 -3.54
N ILE A 149 4.15 2.58 -2.36
CA ILE A 149 3.33 2.85 -1.17
C ILE A 149 3.63 4.22 -0.58
N GLY A 150 4.90 4.54 -0.32
CA GLY A 150 5.27 5.83 0.26
C GLY A 150 4.88 7.03 -0.61
N LEU A 151 5.04 6.89 -1.93
CA LEU A 151 4.59 7.92 -2.89
C LEU A 151 3.07 8.12 -2.86
N LYS A 152 2.28 7.06 -2.68
CA LYS A 152 0.82 7.18 -2.49
C LYS A 152 0.48 7.89 -1.17
N PHE A 153 1.21 7.59 -0.07
CA PHE A 153 1.06 8.35 1.18
C PHE A 153 1.36 9.83 0.98
N ILE A 154 2.45 10.17 0.29
CA ILE A 154 2.81 11.56 -0.01
C ILE A 154 1.67 12.25 -0.75
N ARG A 155 1.17 11.64 -1.82
CA ARG A 155 0.07 12.22 -2.62
C ARG A 155 -1.20 12.41 -1.80
N ILE A 156 -1.63 11.40 -1.04
CA ILE A 156 -2.87 11.46 -0.23
C ILE A 156 -2.75 12.48 0.91
N LEU A 157 -1.62 12.57 1.58
CA LEU A 157 -1.42 13.53 2.67
C LEU A 157 -1.33 14.96 2.14
N SER A 158 -0.58 15.17 1.06
CA SER A 158 -0.46 16.50 0.44
C SER A 158 -1.80 17.02 -0.09
N SER A 159 -2.68 16.15 -0.64
CA SER A 159 -4.02 16.56 -1.06
C SER A 159 -4.94 16.99 0.11
N ARG A 160 -4.54 16.69 1.35
CA ARG A 160 -5.22 17.09 2.58
C ARG A 160 -4.54 18.27 3.29
N ASN A 161 -3.72 19.04 2.58
CA ASN A 161 -2.95 20.18 3.12
C ASN A 161 -2.00 19.80 4.28
N VAL A 162 -1.53 18.56 4.30
CA VAL A 162 -0.49 18.10 5.23
C VAL A 162 0.88 18.42 4.64
N ARG A 163 1.78 18.96 5.45
CA ARG A 163 3.16 19.25 5.06
C ARG A 163 3.99 17.98 5.09
N VAL A 164 4.30 17.40 3.92
CA VAL A 164 5.00 16.11 3.83
C VAL A 164 6.48 16.29 3.56
N ILE A 165 7.33 15.71 4.41
CA ILE A 165 8.78 15.53 4.20
C ILE A 165 9.03 14.09 3.80
N ALA A 166 9.66 13.87 2.66
CA ALA A 166 9.94 12.53 2.13
C ALA A 166 11.40 12.14 2.30
N LEU A 167 11.63 10.93 2.80
CA LEU A 167 12.96 10.33 2.90
C LEU A 167 13.00 9.04 2.06
N GLY A 168 13.88 9.00 1.08
CA GLY A 168 13.95 7.85 0.16
C GLY A 168 15.34 7.53 -0.31
N LYS A 169 15.42 6.75 -1.36
CA LYS A 169 16.67 6.48 -2.11
C LYS A 169 16.38 6.65 -3.59
N ARG A 170 17.37 7.11 -4.35
CA ARG A 170 17.40 7.30 -5.80
C ARG A 170 16.71 8.59 -6.26
N LYS A 171 17.45 9.32 -7.08
CA LYS A 171 17.03 10.63 -7.63
C LYS A 171 15.65 10.61 -8.30
N SER A 172 15.35 9.58 -9.09
CA SER A 172 14.04 9.45 -9.77
C SER A 172 12.87 9.36 -8.80
N ARG A 173 13.04 8.66 -7.66
CA ARG A 173 12.00 8.51 -6.63
C ARG A 173 11.87 9.75 -5.75
N ILE A 174 12.97 10.45 -5.53
CA ILE A 174 12.96 11.74 -4.83
C ILE A 174 12.22 12.78 -5.68
N ALA A 175 12.53 12.90 -6.97
CA ALA A 175 11.82 13.77 -7.89
C ALA A 175 10.31 13.42 -8.00
N ALA A 176 9.97 12.12 -7.95
CA ALA A 176 8.57 11.69 -7.89
C ALA A 176 7.87 12.13 -6.60
N ALA A 177 8.56 12.08 -5.46
CA ALA A 177 8.01 12.53 -4.18
C ALA A 177 7.70 14.04 -4.20
N GLU A 178 8.59 14.85 -4.74
CA GLU A 178 8.39 16.30 -4.93
C GLU A 178 7.21 16.59 -5.85
N ARG A 179 7.16 15.94 -7.02
CA ARG A 179 6.05 16.08 -7.98
C ARG A 179 4.69 15.70 -7.37
N LEU A 180 4.68 14.73 -6.46
CA LEU A 180 3.47 14.26 -5.77
C LEU A 180 3.10 15.09 -4.54
N GLY A 181 3.84 16.15 -4.25
CA GLY A 181 3.49 17.16 -3.27
C GLY A 181 4.28 17.12 -1.95
N ALA A 182 5.40 16.39 -1.88
CA ALA A 182 6.32 16.56 -0.76
C ALA A 182 6.92 17.98 -0.78
N VAL A 183 6.85 18.68 0.34
CA VAL A 183 7.46 20.04 0.45
C VAL A 183 8.99 19.99 0.50
N ALA A 184 9.53 18.81 0.84
CA ALA A 184 10.95 18.51 0.78
C ALA A 184 11.14 17.00 0.63
N ALA A 185 12.09 16.58 -0.21
CA ALA A 185 12.41 15.18 -0.42
C ALA A 185 13.93 14.97 -0.47
N PHE A 186 14.41 13.92 0.19
CA PHE A 186 15.86 13.72 0.37
C PHE A 186 16.27 12.28 0.09
N ASP A 187 17.41 12.10 -0.57
CA ASP A 187 18.07 10.81 -0.69
C ASP A 187 18.88 10.54 0.60
N VAL A 188 18.44 9.54 1.36
CA VAL A 188 19.11 9.15 2.62
C VAL A 188 20.51 8.56 2.42
N ALA A 189 20.93 8.29 1.19
CA ALA A 189 22.29 7.90 0.90
C ALA A 189 23.26 9.09 0.87
N GLU A 190 22.73 10.30 0.71
CA GLU A 190 23.50 11.56 0.66
C GLU A 190 23.44 12.34 2.00
N ILE A 191 22.86 11.72 3.06
CA ILE A 191 22.63 12.37 4.35
C ILE A 191 23.28 11.56 5.48
N ASP A 192 24.16 12.19 6.23
CA ASP A 192 24.83 11.54 7.37
C ASP A 192 23.85 11.19 8.48
N ASN A 193 22.95 12.10 8.83
CA ASN A 193 21.98 11.92 9.90
C ASN A 193 20.58 12.39 9.50
N PRO A 194 19.74 11.48 8.95
CA PRO A 194 18.36 11.80 8.56
C PRO A 194 17.46 12.25 9.71
N VAL A 195 17.73 11.82 10.95
CA VAL A 195 16.95 12.23 12.13
C VAL A 195 17.21 13.71 12.43
N ASN A 196 18.46 14.12 12.45
CA ASN A 196 18.83 15.52 12.69
C ASN A 196 18.31 16.44 11.57
N LEU A 197 18.38 15.98 10.31
CA LEU A 197 17.83 16.73 9.18
C LEU A 197 16.33 17.01 9.38
N VAL A 198 15.54 15.99 9.69
CA VAL A 198 14.09 16.14 9.94
C VAL A 198 13.84 17.12 11.08
N ARG A 199 14.59 17.04 12.17
CA ARG A 199 14.45 17.97 13.28
C ARG A 199 14.73 19.42 12.85
N GLN A 200 15.78 19.66 12.07
CA GLN A 200 16.09 21.00 11.55
C GLN A 200 15.00 21.56 10.63
N LEU A 201 14.24 20.71 9.94
CA LEU A 201 13.13 21.08 9.05
C LEU A 201 11.81 21.31 9.78
N THR A 202 11.75 21.07 11.09
CA THR A 202 10.55 21.23 11.91
C THR A 202 10.69 22.40 12.87
N GLU A 203 9.57 23.01 13.25
CA GLU A 203 9.53 24.17 14.12
C GLU A 203 10.22 23.91 15.46
N GLY A 204 11.19 24.73 15.78
CA GLY A 204 11.98 24.64 17.01
C GLY A 204 12.78 23.34 17.15
N GLY A 205 13.03 22.62 16.08
CA GLY A 205 13.78 21.34 16.10
C GLY A 205 13.06 20.20 16.83
N ARG A 206 11.74 20.30 17.01
CA ARG A 206 10.95 19.37 17.85
C ARG A 206 10.74 18.01 17.24
N GLY A 207 10.79 17.87 15.92
CA GLY A 207 10.41 16.68 15.17
C GLY A 207 9.04 16.82 14.52
N ALA A 208 8.63 15.82 13.75
CA ALA A 208 7.38 15.80 12.99
C ALA A 208 6.16 15.46 13.88
N ASP A 209 4.98 15.95 13.52
CA ASP A 209 3.71 15.60 14.16
C ASP A 209 3.40 14.12 14.03
N ALA A 210 3.75 13.56 12.86
CA ALA A 210 3.63 12.13 12.63
C ALA A 210 4.71 11.61 11.68
N VAL A 211 4.98 10.31 11.76
CA VAL A 211 5.93 9.62 10.88
C VAL A 211 5.29 8.35 10.34
N ILE A 212 5.35 8.15 9.03
CA ILE A 212 4.95 6.91 8.37
C ILE A 212 6.19 6.20 7.86
N GLU A 213 6.43 5.01 8.36
CA GLU A 213 7.52 4.15 7.92
C GLU A 213 7.00 3.14 6.89
N ALA A 214 7.49 3.21 5.64
CA ALA A 214 7.03 2.39 4.51
C ALA A 214 8.17 1.57 3.85
N VAL A 215 9.24 1.27 4.58
CA VAL A 215 10.39 0.47 4.12
C VAL A 215 10.39 -0.94 4.71
N GLY A 216 10.17 -1.06 6.02
CA GLY A 216 10.18 -2.31 6.76
C GLY A 216 11.59 -2.80 7.11
N SER A 217 12.38 -1.97 7.82
CA SER A 217 13.66 -2.37 8.38
C SER A 217 13.80 -1.90 9.83
N ALA A 218 14.59 -2.60 10.65
CA ALA A 218 14.85 -2.20 12.03
C ALA A 218 15.38 -0.77 12.13
N LYS A 219 16.31 -0.39 11.23
CA LYS A 219 16.91 0.94 11.19
C LYS A 219 15.87 2.05 10.91
N THR A 220 14.98 1.85 9.94
CA THR A 220 13.97 2.86 9.59
C THR A 220 12.85 2.93 10.63
N TRP A 221 12.55 1.83 11.33
CA TRP A 221 11.66 1.81 12.49
C TRP A 221 12.23 2.67 13.64
N GLN A 222 13.54 2.53 13.93
CA GLN A 222 14.21 3.36 14.94
C GLN A 222 14.21 4.83 14.53
N TRP A 223 14.51 5.15 13.27
CA TRP A 223 14.44 6.52 12.77
C TRP A 223 13.05 7.14 12.94
N ALA A 224 12.00 6.39 12.65
CA ALA A 224 10.62 6.88 12.78
C ALA A 224 10.32 7.36 14.21
N LEU A 225 10.78 6.62 15.22
CA LEU A 225 10.61 6.99 16.63
C LEU A 225 11.46 8.19 17.05
N GLN A 226 12.62 8.39 16.43
CA GLN A 226 13.52 9.49 16.74
C GLN A 226 13.15 10.79 16.02
N MET A 227 12.40 10.71 14.90
CA MET A 227 11.97 11.85 14.10
C MET A 227 10.68 12.49 14.58
N VAL A 228 9.87 11.78 15.35
CA VAL A 228 8.59 12.25 15.84
C VAL A 228 8.76 13.16 17.04
N ARG A 229 7.91 14.20 17.17
CA ARG A 229 7.89 15.08 18.34
C ARG A 229 7.23 14.42 19.56
N LYS A 230 7.34 15.05 20.72
CA LYS A 230 6.55 14.70 21.92
C LYS A 230 5.05 14.77 21.60
N GLY A 231 4.29 13.82 22.07
CA GLY A 231 2.86 13.67 21.78
C GLY A 231 2.56 13.31 20.33
N GLY A 232 3.56 12.98 19.51
CA GLY A 232 3.38 12.65 18.11
C GLY A 232 3.05 11.17 17.86
N ARG A 233 2.82 10.82 16.60
CA ARG A 233 2.30 9.51 16.16
C ARG A 233 3.24 8.87 15.15
N VAL A 234 3.44 7.57 15.27
CA VAL A 234 4.25 6.77 14.35
C VAL A 234 3.40 5.64 13.79
N ASN A 235 3.30 5.52 12.47
CA ASN A 235 2.72 4.37 11.80
C ASN A 235 3.83 3.52 11.17
N LEU A 236 4.06 2.35 11.74
CA LEU A 236 4.98 1.35 11.23
C LEU A 236 4.26 0.48 10.19
N PHE A 237 4.14 1.03 8.98
CA PHE A 237 3.43 0.40 7.85
C PHE A 237 4.28 -0.65 7.14
N GLY A 238 5.57 -0.42 7.01
CA GLY A 238 6.51 -1.37 6.42
C GLY A 238 6.77 -2.56 7.34
N GLY A 239 6.31 -3.75 6.95
CA GLY A 239 6.58 -4.99 7.71
C GLY A 239 8.05 -5.41 7.62
N CYS A 240 8.70 -5.63 8.77
CA CYS A 240 10.02 -6.24 8.87
C CYS A 240 9.97 -7.77 8.64
N PRO A 241 11.08 -8.42 8.26
CA PRO A 241 11.17 -9.87 8.28
C PRO A 241 10.83 -10.45 9.65
N SER A 242 10.27 -11.66 9.67
CA SER A 242 9.98 -12.37 10.91
C SER A 242 11.24 -12.56 11.75
N GLY A 243 11.13 -12.39 13.08
CA GLY A 243 12.26 -12.48 14.00
C GLY A 243 13.11 -11.20 14.12
N THR A 244 12.83 -10.15 13.33
CA THR A 244 13.51 -8.87 13.48
C THR A 244 13.22 -8.27 14.86
N GLN A 245 14.29 -7.90 15.58
CA GLN A 245 14.19 -7.17 16.84
C GLN A 245 14.52 -5.70 16.62
N VAL A 246 13.78 -4.82 17.31
CA VAL A 246 13.97 -3.38 17.27
C VAL A 246 14.04 -2.87 18.70
N ASN A 247 15.16 -2.23 19.07
CA ASN A 247 15.35 -1.67 20.39
C ASN A 247 14.76 -0.26 20.46
N PHE A 248 13.99 0.01 21.49
CA PHE A 248 13.48 1.33 21.84
C PHE A 248 14.06 1.80 23.18
N ASP A 249 14.22 3.09 23.33
CA ASP A 249 14.44 3.69 24.63
C ASP A 249 13.08 3.87 25.34
N PRO A 250 12.79 3.09 26.40
CA PRO A 250 11.51 3.19 27.11
C PRO A 250 11.29 4.58 27.74
N ALA A 251 12.36 5.25 28.19
CA ALA A 251 12.24 6.58 28.77
C ALA A 251 11.83 7.61 27.70
N ALA A 252 12.45 7.56 26.50
CA ALA A 252 12.08 8.42 25.39
C ALA A 252 10.61 8.19 24.98
N LEU A 253 10.16 6.95 24.94
CA LEU A 253 8.79 6.62 24.59
C LEU A 253 7.78 7.10 25.65
N HIS A 254 8.06 6.82 26.93
CA HIS A 254 7.18 7.15 28.06
C HIS A 254 7.06 8.66 28.28
N TYR A 255 8.19 9.34 28.47
CA TYR A 255 8.19 10.78 28.79
C TYR A 255 7.92 11.70 27.59
N SER A 256 7.86 11.13 26.38
CA SER A 256 7.43 11.88 25.19
C SER A 256 5.99 11.54 24.74
N GLU A 257 5.30 10.63 25.42
CA GLU A 257 3.91 10.22 25.11
C GLU A 257 3.73 9.87 23.62
N ILE A 258 4.70 9.16 23.02
CA ILE A 258 4.65 8.79 21.61
C ILE A 258 3.65 7.66 21.40
N THR A 259 2.72 7.85 20.45
CA THR A 259 1.82 6.79 20.01
C THR A 259 2.44 6.00 18.86
N ILE A 260 2.64 4.68 19.06
CA ILE A 260 3.10 3.76 18.03
C ILE A 260 1.92 2.90 17.59
N LYS A 261 1.70 2.84 16.26
CA LYS A 261 0.71 1.97 15.64
C LYS A 261 1.33 1.30 14.42
N SER A 262 0.83 0.13 14.06
CA SER A 262 1.11 -0.50 12.78
C SER A 262 -0.19 -0.69 12.00
N THR A 263 -0.10 -0.65 10.67
CA THR A 263 -1.24 -0.88 9.79
C THR A 263 -0.96 -2.10 8.92
N PHE A 264 -1.79 -3.12 9.07
CA PHE A 264 -1.73 -4.32 8.24
C PHE A 264 -3.00 -4.42 7.40
N HIS A 265 -2.83 -4.46 6.06
CA HIS A 265 -3.90 -4.72 5.12
C HIS A 265 -4.96 -3.62 5.05
N HIS A 266 -5.96 -3.78 4.21
CA HIS A 266 -7.11 -2.88 4.03
C HIS A 266 -8.37 -3.41 4.73
N SER A 267 -9.50 -2.76 4.48
CA SER A 267 -10.83 -3.24 4.83
C SER A 267 -11.84 -2.90 3.72
N PRO A 268 -13.04 -3.51 3.72
CA PRO A 268 -14.06 -3.23 2.69
C PRO A 268 -14.41 -1.74 2.55
N ARG A 269 -14.38 -0.98 3.65
CA ARG A 269 -14.58 0.47 3.63
C ARG A 269 -13.53 1.16 2.75
N PHE A 270 -12.24 0.84 2.98
CA PHE A 270 -11.15 1.50 2.28
C PHE A 270 -10.99 1.04 0.83
N ILE A 271 -11.47 -0.15 0.47
CA ILE A 271 -11.57 -0.58 -0.93
C ILE A 271 -12.52 0.34 -1.70
N ARG A 272 -13.70 0.66 -1.14
CA ARG A 272 -14.63 1.61 -1.77
C ARG A 272 -14.03 3.02 -1.83
N GLU A 273 -13.47 3.51 -0.73
CA GLU A 273 -12.82 4.82 -0.66
C GLU A 273 -11.66 4.95 -1.68
N ALA A 274 -10.93 3.86 -1.94
CA ALA A 274 -9.86 3.84 -2.93
C ALA A 274 -10.39 4.00 -4.37
N LEU A 275 -11.45 3.30 -4.73
CA LEU A 275 -12.07 3.48 -6.05
C LEU A 275 -12.62 4.90 -6.19
N ASP A 276 -13.31 5.44 -5.19
CA ASP A 276 -13.82 6.80 -5.19
C ASP A 276 -12.69 7.83 -5.37
N THR A 277 -11.54 7.61 -4.72
CA THR A 277 -10.36 8.47 -4.84
C THR A 277 -9.78 8.45 -6.26
N ILE A 278 -9.75 7.28 -6.90
CA ILE A 278 -9.35 7.12 -8.31
C ILE A 278 -10.35 7.80 -9.24
N VAL A 279 -11.65 7.60 -9.04
CA VAL A 279 -12.72 8.23 -9.83
C VAL A 279 -12.62 9.77 -9.79
N ARG A 280 -12.27 10.35 -8.63
CA ARG A 280 -12.01 11.80 -8.51
C ARG A 280 -10.71 12.26 -9.16
N GLY A 281 -9.89 11.34 -9.67
CA GLY A 281 -8.61 11.67 -10.33
C GLY A 281 -7.50 12.11 -9.38
N GLU A 282 -7.64 11.87 -8.07
CA GLU A 282 -6.61 12.21 -7.07
C GLU A 282 -5.38 11.30 -7.18
N ILE A 283 -5.58 10.07 -7.65
CA ILE A 283 -4.55 9.05 -7.90
C ILE A 283 -4.69 8.56 -9.34
N ARG A 284 -3.61 8.54 -10.09
CA ARG A 284 -3.52 8.03 -11.46
C ARG A 284 -2.36 7.06 -11.61
N ALA A 285 -2.52 6.05 -12.43
CA ALA A 285 -1.49 5.04 -12.69
C ALA A 285 -0.20 5.65 -13.23
N SER A 286 -0.29 6.66 -14.08
CA SER A 286 0.86 7.38 -14.66
C SER A 286 1.85 7.94 -13.63
N ASP A 287 1.42 8.15 -12.39
CA ASP A 287 2.29 8.64 -11.32
C ASP A 287 3.08 7.53 -10.62
N PHE A 288 2.66 6.26 -10.75
CA PHE A 288 3.17 5.14 -9.95
C PHE A 288 3.64 3.95 -10.79
N ILE A 289 3.18 3.83 -12.04
CA ILE A 289 3.53 2.73 -12.94
C ILE A 289 4.59 3.23 -13.90
N THR A 290 5.73 2.55 -13.93
CA THR A 290 6.92 2.94 -14.69
C THR A 290 7.25 1.98 -15.81
N GLY A 291 6.49 0.90 -15.99
CA GLY A 291 6.67 -0.07 -17.04
C GLY A 291 5.39 -0.86 -17.32
N GLU A 292 5.29 -1.40 -18.51
CA GLU A 292 4.25 -2.31 -18.96
C GLU A 292 4.90 -3.48 -19.70
N VAL A 293 4.49 -4.70 -19.41
CA VAL A 293 5.03 -5.91 -20.00
C VAL A 293 3.94 -6.94 -20.24
N PRO A 294 4.08 -7.84 -21.24
CA PRO A 294 3.22 -9.01 -21.36
C PRO A 294 3.47 -10.00 -20.21
N LEU A 295 2.47 -10.83 -19.90
CA LEU A 295 2.55 -11.84 -18.83
C LEU A 295 3.77 -12.75 -18.96
N THR A 296 4.18 -13.08 -20.18
CA THR A 296 5.36 -13.92 -20.47
C THR A 296 6.67 -13.36 -19.94
N GLU A 297 6.77 -12.03 -19.75
CA GLU A 297 7.96 -11.34 -19.26
C GLU A 297 7.99 -11.21 -17.71
N LEU A 298 6.96 -11.68 -17.02
CA LEU A 298 6.85 -11.55 -15.55
C LEU A 298 8.08 -12.09 -14.78
N PRO A 299 8.70 -13.22 -15.14
CA PRO A 299 9.92 -13.69 -14.47
C PRO A 299 11.07 -12.68 -14.56
N HIS A 300 11.26 -12.06 -15.71
CA HIS A 300 12.28 -11.02 -15.91
C HIS A 300 11.97 -9.77 -15.07
N VAL A 301 10.69 -9.38 -14.95
CA VAL A 301 10.29 -8.27 -14.08
C VAL A 301 10.67 -8.54 -12.63
N PHE A 302 10.43 -9.73 -12.09
CA PHE A 302 10.82 -10.07 -10.73
C PHE A 302 12.34 -10.05 -10.53
N GLU A 303 13.14 -10.50 -11.50
CA GLU A 303 14.60 -10.38 -11.43
C GLU A 303 15.07 -8.91 -11.46
N HIS A 304 14.47 -8.05 -12.28
CA HIS A 304 14.74 -6.60 -12.28
C HIS A 304 14.34 -5.94 -10.96
N MET A 305 13.17 -6.26 -10.43
CA MET A 305 12.73 -5.77 -9.11
C MET A 305 13.69 -6.18 -8.00
N LYS A 306 14.29 -7.38 -8.09
CA LYS A 306 15.30 -7.88 -7.14
C LYS A 306 16.56 -7.03 -7.15
N GLN A 307 17.00 -6.58 -8.32
CA GLN A 307 18.14 -5.67 -8.51
C GLN A 307 17.82 -4.23 -8.08
N ARG A 308 16.55 -3.93 -7.83
CA ARG A 308 16.04 -2.60 -7.43
C ARG A 308 16.39 -1.48 -8.42
N ASN A 309 16.32 -1.72 -9.73
CA ASN A 309 16.77 -0.82 -10.81
C ASN A 309 15.93 0.45 -11.06
N GLY A 310 15.26 0.98 -10.04
CA GLY A 310 14.57 2.28 -10.15
C GLY A 310 13.08 2.19 -10.42
N GLU A 311 12.56 1.10 -10.93
CA GLU A 311 11.14 0.89 -11.19
C GLU A 311 10.31 0.97 -9.92
N LEU A 312 9.14 1.61 -10.02
CA LEU A 312 8.19 1.74 -8.93
C LEU A 312 7.21 0.57 -8.92
N LYS A 313 6.54 0.35 -10.05
CA LYS A 313 5.53 -0.68 -10.26
C LYS A 313 5.39 -0.93 -11.76
N THR A 314 5.19 -2.17 -12.14
CA THR A 314 5.01 -2.60 -13.54
C THR A 314 3.59 -3.11 -13.73
N ALA A 315 2.94 -2.69 -14.80
CA ALA A 315 1.70 -3.29 -15.29
C ALA A 315 2.04 -4.57 -16.07
N VAL A 316 1.31 -5.63 -15.79
CA VAL A 316 1.42 -6.92 -16.47
C VAL A 316 0.13 -7.14 -17.24
N ILE A 317 0.25 -7.29 -18.55
CA ILE A 317 -0.88 -7.50 -19.47
C ILE A 317 -0.91 -9.00 -19.83
N PRO A 318 -1.95 -9.71 -19.49
CA PRO A 318 -2.11 -11.13 -19.83
C PRO A 318 -2.30 -11.39 -21.30
#